data_f5f2b7a6bcc57f0d43c3c6fe52d9192d
#
_entry.id   f5f2b7a6bcc57f0d43c3c6fe52d9192d
#
_cell.length_a   1.000
_cell.length_b   1.000
_cell.length_c   1.000
_cell.angle_alpha   90.00
_cell.angle_beta   90.00
_cell.angle_gamma   90.00
#
_symmetry.space_group_name_H-M   'P 1'
#
loop_
_entity.id
_entity.type
_entity.pdbx_description
1 polymer ?
#
loop_
_entity_poly.entity_id
_entity_poly.type
_entity_poly.pdbx_seq_one_letter_code
_entity_poly.pdbx_strand_id
1 'polypeptide(L)'
;CWEQKEKVNKEAKLISSSSLCLTNLPNLWFGFESQNWVMNQKIVLEVVPWVDYKASRGWTKQNKKELETEITRLDFVSSLSKKEIFSGEFIDLIIGKYKYKEFKDLLPSEKANSIQNLAIQAVQNTKQMNDFLEFKRKTAWDFYKKNQHQKAIDYILKEIVDNKWAQAKDYSALGDIYIETKQFVKAKESYFKATQLDNNQLWYQLKYANALVFNEDISEAKEIHKKYKSNNIDVKTSWIQQAKFDIDFYKSKGLNVDDFKKILRILD
;
A
#
# COMPACT_ATOMS: atom_id res chain seq x y z
N CYS A 1 -44.56 -29.98 -1.72
CA CYS A 1 -44.84 -28.56 -1.88
C CYS A 1 -45.01 -28.25 -3.37
N TRP A 2 -46.17 -27.69 -3.72
CA TRP A 2 -46.43 -27.23 -5.08
C TRP A 2 -46.63 -25.71 -5.03
N GLU A 3 -45.93 -25.01 -5.87
CA GLU A 3 -46.14 -23.57 -6.07
C GLU A 3 -46.58 -23.36 -7.52
N GLN A 4 -47.81 -22.94 -7.72
CA GLN A 4 -48.32 -22.66 -9.03
C GLN A 4 -47.81 -21.32 -9.51
N LYS A 5 -47.07 -21.31 -10.59
CA LYS A 5 -46.64 -20.05 -11.25
C LYS A 5 -47.62 -19.74 -12.38
N GLU A 6 -47.96 -18.48 -12.51
CA GLU A 6 -48.85 -17.99 -13.57
C GLU A 6 -48.34 -18.36 -14.96
N LYS A 7 -49.25 -18.44 -15.92
CA LYS A 7 -48.97 -18.79 -17.30
C LYS A 7 -47.76 -17.99 -17.85
N VAL A 8 -46.68 -18.70 -18.10
CA VAL A 8 -45.51 -18.14 -18.76
C VAL A 8 -45.59 -18.42 -20.24
N ASN A 9 -45.82 -17.41 -21.06
CA ASN A 9 -45.86 -17.55 -22.50
C ASN A 9 -44.59 -16.88 -23.08
N LYS A 10 -43.63 -17.70 -23.50
CA LYS A 10 -42.40 -17.30 -24.18
C LYS A 10 -41.32 -16.54 -23.39
N GLU A 11 -41.43 -16.39 -22.09
CA GLU A 11 -40.44 -15.64 -21.29
C GLU A 11 -39.82 -16.48 -20.20
N ALA A 12 -38.54 -16.20 -19.88
CA ALA A 12 -37.85 -16.78 -18.74
C ALA A 12 -38.44 -16.23 -17.43
N LYS A 13 -38.75 -17.10 -16.47
CA LYS A 13 -39.23 -16.71 -15.15
C LYS A 13 -38.20 -17.09 -14.10
N LEU A 14 -37.79 -16.10 -13.31
CA LEU A 14 -36.90 -16.32 -12.20
C LEU A 14 -37.65 -16.89 -11.00
N ILE A 15 -37.23 -18.05 -10.52
CA ILE A 15 -37.75 -18.63 -9.27
C ILE A 15 -36.87 -18.10 -8.14
N SER A 16 -37.44 -17.30 -7.24
CA SER A 16 -36.70 -16.71 -6.13
C SER A 16 -36.25 -17.77 -5.12
N SER A 17 -35.08 -17.59 -4.53
CA SER A 17 -34.58 -18.40 -3.40
C SER A 17 -35.46 -18.30 -2.14
N SER A 18 -36.38 -17.33 -2.09
CA SER A 18 -37.40 -17.19 -1.03
C SER A 18 -38.62 -18.07 -1.24
N SER A 19 -38.73 -18.78 -2.35
CA SER A 19 -39.79 -19.74 -2.58
C SER A 19 -39.74 -20.87 -1.55
N LEU A 20 -40.83 -21.10 -0.83
CA LEU A 20 -40.96 -22.15 0.20
C LEU A 20 -40.68 -23.54 -0.37
N CYS A 21 -40.86 -23.73 -1.70
CA CYS A 21 -40.65 -25.00 -2.38
C CYS A 21 -39.16 -25.29 -2.70
N LEU A 22 -38.26 -24.30 -2.55
CA LEU A 22 -36.84 -24.47 -2.85
C LEU A 22 -35.98 -24.68 -1.59
N THR A 23 -36.53 -24.49 -0.41
CA THR A 23 -35.79 -24.63 0.85
C THR A 23 -35.71 -26.09 1.28
N ASN A 24 -34.48 -26.64 1.36
CA ASN A 24 -34.15 -27.94 1.94
C ASN A 24 -34.68 -29.21 1.18
N LEU A 25 -35.01 -29.10 -0.09
CA LEU A 25 -35.39 -30.27 -0.88
C LEU A 25 -34.22 -30.74 -1.76
N PRO A 26 -33.92 -32.06 -1.77
CA PRO A 26 -32.85 -32.63 -2.59
C PRO A 26 -33.16 -32.60 -4.09
N ASN A 27 -34.44 -32.53 -4.47
CA ASN A 27 -34.88 -32.57 -5.86
C ASN A 27 -35.93 -31.50 -6.14
N LEU A 28 -35.86 -30.90 -7.32
CA LEU A 28 -36.84 -29.97 -7.84
C LEU A 28 -37.55 -30.59 -9.04
N TRP A 29 -38.88 -30.62 -8.99
CA TRP A 29 -39.73 -31.17 -10.04
C TRP A 29 -40.47 -30.03 -10.71
N PHE A 30 -40.52 -30.06 -12.03
CA PHE A 30 -41.29 -29.13 -12.85
C PHE A 30 -42.47 -29.89 -13.49
N GLY A 31 -43.67 -29.44 -13.18
CA GLY A 31 -44.90 -29.93 -13.79
C GLY A 31 -45.38 -29.00 -14.89
N PHE A 32 -45.70 -29.52 -16.04
CA PHE A 32 -46.27 -28.78 -17.15
C PHE A 32 -47.68 -29.30 -17.48
N GLU A 33 -48.62 -28.40 -17.47
CA GLU A 33 -50.00 -28.70 -17.84
C GLU A 33 -50.35 -27.97 -19.15
N SER A 34 -50.94 -28.67 -20.09
CA SER A 34 -51.42 -28.10 -21.35
C SER A 34 -52.90 -28.34 -21.54
N GLN A 35 -53.59 -27.30 -21.92
CA GLN A 35 -55.00 -27.35 -22.31
C GLN A 35 -55.21 -27.59 -23.80
N ASN A 36 -54.17 -27.80 -24.57
CA ASN A 36 -54.24 -28.01 -26.00
C ASN A 36 -54.28 -29.53 -26.32
N TRP A 37 -55.38 -30.01 -26.86
CA TRP A 37 -55.65 -31.42 -27.15
C TRP A 37 -55.31 -31.82 -28.58
N VAL A 38 -55.04 -30.83 -29.44
CA VAL A 38 -55.02 -31.10 -30.91
C VAL A 38 -53.65 -30.95 -31.53
N MET A 39 -52.77 -30.16 -30.93
CA MET A 39 -51.46 -29.87 -31.50
C MET A 39 -50.32 -30.39 -30.62
N ASN A 40 -49.24 -30.86 -31.27
CA ASN A 40 -47.99 -31.19 -30.60
C ASN A 40 -47.37 -29.94 -30.00
N GLN A 41 -47.04 -30.01 -28.74
CA GLN A 41 -46.36 -28.92 -28.03
C GLN A 41 -44.91 -29.27 -27.75
N LYS A 42 -44.02 -28.32 -27.97
CA LYS A 42 -42.62 -28.44 -27.62
C LYS A 42 -42.37 -27.57 -26.37
N ILE A 43 -41.98 -28.22 -25.29
CA ILE A 43 -41.56 -27.51 -24.05
C ILE A 43 -40.06 -27.57 -24.04
N VAL A 44 -39.42 -26.40 -23.85
CA VAL A 44 -37.99 -26.26 -23.59
C VAL A 44 -37.85 -25.73 -22.17
N LEU A 45 -37.27 -26.55 -21.31
CA LEU A 45 -36.92 -26.15 -19.95
C LEU A 45 -35.43 -25.92 -19.89
N GLU A 46 -35.05 -24.69 -19.58
CA GLU A 46 -33.67 -24.32 -19.24
C GLU A 46 -33.61 -23.98 -17.76
N VAL A 47 -32.77 -24.68 -17.02
CA VAL A 47 -32.56 -24.44 -15.59
C VAL A 47 -31.17 -23.85 -15.43
N VAL A 48 -31.12 -22.57 -15.12
CA VAL A 48 -29.85 -21.87 -14.81
C VAL A 48 -29.76 -21.71 -13.29
N PRO A 49 -28.95 -22.52 -12.60
CA PRO A 49 -28.79 -22.38 -11.18
C PRO A 49 -28.02 -21.07 -10.88
N TRP A 50 -28.61 -20.21 -10.08
CA TRP A 50 -27.91 -19.05 -9.56
C TRP A 50 -27.24 -19.43 -8.24
N VAL A 51 -25.94 -19.66 -8.31
CA VAL A 51 -25.14 -20.05 -7.14
C VAL A 51 -24.57 -18.80 -6.48
N ASP A 52 -24.79 -18.63 -5.18
CA ASP A 52 -23.99 -17.67 -4.40
C ASP A 52 -22.54 -18.15 -4.42
N TYR A 53 -21.73 -17.50 -5.24
CA TYR A 53 -20.33 -17.84 -5.42
C TYR A 53 -19.55 -17.84 -4.10
N LYS A 54 -19.82 -16.86 -3.23
CA LYS A 54 -19.13 -16.73 -1.93
C LYS A 54 -19.55 -17.86 -0.98
N ALA A 55 -20.84 -18.20 -0.93
CA ALA A 55 -21.34 -19.29 -0.10
C ALA A 55 -20.88 -20.68 -0.62
N SER A 56 -20.89 -20.89 -1.95
CA SER A 56 -20.42 -22.15 -2.56
C SER A 56 -18.94 -22.45 -2.31
N ARG A 57 -18.15 -21.42 -2.00
CA ARG A 57 -16.74 -21.55 -1.60
C ARG A 57 -16.55 -21.83 -0.10
N GLY A 58 -17.64 -22.07 0.66
CA GLY A 58 -17.60 -22.36 2.09
C GLY A 58 -17.43 -21.14 3.00
N TRP A 59 -17.52 -19.91 2.46
CA TRP A 59 -17.40 -18.67 3.22
C TRP A 59 -18.74 -18.26 3.83
N THR A 60 -19.14 -18.93 4.90
CA THR A 60 -20.32 -18.57 5.70
C THR A 60 -20.09 -17.25 6.44
N LYS A 61 -21.15 -16.66 6.98
CA LYS A 61 -21.07 -15.45 7.82
C LYS A 61 -20.12 -15.66 9.02
N GLN A 62 -20.17 -16.85 9.62
CA GLN A 62 -19.29 -17.19 10.75
C GLN A 62 -17.82 -17.28 10.33
N ASN A 63 -17.53 -17.93 9.19
CA ASN A 63 -16.16 -18.10 8.70
C ASN A 63 -15.52 -16.76 8.30
N LYS A 64 -16.32 -15.80 7.81
CA LYS A 64 -15.84 -14.46 7.49
C LYS A 64 -15.38 -13.66 8.71
N LYS A 65 -15.94 -13.92 9.91
CA LYS A 65 -15.47 -13.29 11.15
C LYS A 65 -14.01 -13.62 11.48
N GLU A 66 -13.49 -14.74 11.01
CA GLU A 66 -12.07 -15.06 11.16
C GLU A 66 -11.19 -14.04 10.39
N LEU A 67 -11.67 -13.57 9.22
CA LEU A 67 -10.95 -12.56 8.44
C LEU A 67 -10.97 -11.18 9.12
N GLU A 68 -12.05 -10.84 9.83
CA GLU A 68 -12.09 -9.62 10.64
C GLU A 68 -10.99 -9.63 11.71
N THR A 69 -10.74 -10.81 12.31
CA THR A 69 -9.63 -10.98 13.27
C THR A 69 -8.27 -10.83 12.59
N GLU A 70 -8.09 -11.38 11.38
CA GLU A 70 -6.83 -11.19 10.65
C GLU A 70 -6.61 -9.72 10.26
N ILE A 71 -7.66 -8.97 9.92
CA ILE A 71 -7.58 -7.52 9.66
C ILE A 71 -7.09 -6.76 10.90
N THR A 72 -7.57 -7.10 12.10
CA THR A 72 -7.13 -6.42 13.33
C THR A 72 -5.67 -6.67 13.68
N ARG A 73 -5.05 -7.71 13.14
CA ARG A 73 -3.62 -8.02 13.29
C ARG A 73 -2.72 -7.22 12.35
N LEU A 74 -3.30 -6.60 11.33
CA LEU A 74 -2.56 -5.75 10.41
C LEU A 74 -2.37 -4.36 11.04
N ASP A 75 -1.18 -4.09 11.52
CA ASP A 75 -0.82 -2.90 12.30
C ASP A 75 -1.11 -1.57 11.58
N PHE A 76 -0.97 -1.54 10.25
CA PHE A 76 -1.19 -0.35 9.44
C PHE A 76 -2.67 0.02 9.24
N VAL A 77 -3.61 -0.90 9.46
CA VAL A 77 -5.05 -0.68 9.19
C VAL A 77 -5.59 0.50 10.00
N SER A 78 -5.09 0.69 11.22
CA SER A 78 -5.47 1.83 12.06
C SER A 78 -5.14 3.19 11.42
N SER A 79 -4.19 3.24 10.51
CA SER A 79 -3.71 4.45 9.82
C SER A 79 -4.43 4.74 8.51
N LEU A 80 -5.21 3.80 7.98
CA LEU A 80 -5.95 3.99 6.74
C LEU A 80 -7.11 4.96 6.93
N SER A 81 -7.32 5.83 5.94
CA SER A 81 -8.42 6.81 5.94
C SER A 81 -9.81 6.18 5.70
N LYS A 82 -9.87 5.05 4.97
CA LYS A 82 -11.10 4.35 4.59
C LYS A 82 -11.02 2.87 4.97
N LYS A 83 -11.01 2.58 6.28
CA LYS A 83 -10.81 1.23 6.83
C LYS A 83 -11.85 0.23 6.38
N GLU A 84 -13.13 0.65 6.33
CA GLU A 84 -14.24 -0.21 5.94
C GLU A 84 -14.12 -0.64 4.48
N ILE A 85 -13.70 0.27 3.59
CA ILE A 85 -13.50 -0.03 2.16
C ILE A 85 -12.33 -1.00 2.00
N PHE A 86 -11.22 -0.77 2.72
CA PHE A 86 -10.11 -1.69 2.75
C PHE A 86 -10.52 -3.08 3.25
N SER A 87 -11.26 -3.14 4.36
CA SER A 87 -11.70 -4.41 4.96
C SER A 87 -12.59 -5.21 4.01
N GLY A 88 -13.51 -4.55 3.34
CA GLY A 88 -14.37 -5.18 2.33
C GLY A 88 -13.56 -5.76 1.17
N GLU A 89 -12.66 -4.96 0.60
CA GLU A 89 -11.79 -5.38 -0.50
C GLU A 89 -10.86 -6.53 -0.10
N PHE A 90 -10.24 -6.45 1.07
CA PHE A 90 -9.37 -7.51 1.59
C PHE A 90 -10.12 -8.84 1.76
N ILE A 91 -11.32 -8.80 2.33
CA ILE A 91 -12.17 -9.99 2.49
C ILE A 91 -12.53 -10.57 1.11
N ASP A 92 -12.92 -9.72 0.17
CA ASP A 92 -13.31 -10.16 -1.18
C ASP A 92 -12.12 -10.76 -1.95
N LEU A 93 -10.92 -10.23 -1.81
CA LEU A 93 -9.70 -10.78 -2.39
C LEU A 93 -9.38 -12.18 -1.82
N ILE A 94 -9.49 -12.38 -0.50
CA ILE A 94 -9.27 -13.71 0.11
C ILE A 94 -10.33 -14.71 -0.37
N ILE A 95 -11.60 -14.33 -0.34
CA ILE A 95 -12.72 -15.17 -0.78
C ILE A 95 -12.58 -15.52 -2.27
N GLY A 96 -12.15 -14.57 -3.07
CA GLY A 96 -11.88 -14.77 -4.50
C GLY A 96 -10.74 -15.75 -4.76
N LYS A 97 -9.68 -15.69 -3.95
CA LYS A 97 -8.49 -16.52 -4.13
C LYS A 97 -8.65 -17.95 -3.59
N TYR A 98 -9.26 -18.10 -2.42
CA TYR A 98 -9.32 -19.37 -1.70
C TYR A 98 -10.74 -19.82 -1.41
N LYS A 99 -11.01 -21.13 -1.43
CA LYS A 99 -12.12 -21.72 -0.68
C LYS A 99 -11.79 -21.66 0.83
N TYR A 100 -12.81 -21.62 1.68
CA TYR A 100 -12.59 -21.55 3.13
C TYR A 100 -11.69 -22.68 3.66
N LYS A 101 -11.93 -23.92 3.23
CA LYS A 101 -11.12 -25.08 3.63
C LYS A 101 -9.68 -24.91 3.18
N GLU A 102 -9.45 -24.50 1.93
CA GLU A 102 -8.10 -24.24 1.40
C GLU A 102 -7.36 -23.20 2.23
N PHE A 103 -8.03 -22.08 2.56
CA PHE A 103 -7.45 -21.03 3.38
C PHE A 103 -7.15 -21.48 4.81
N LYS A 104 -8.02 -22.31 5.39
CA LYS A 104 -7.85 -22.85 6.74
C LYS A 104 -6.68 -23.82 6.82
N ASP A 105 -6.50 -24.64 5.80
CA ASP A 105 -5.49 -25.70 5.72
C ASP A 105 -4.10 -25.18 5.27
N LEU A 106 -3.97 -23.88 4.92
CA LEU A 106 -2.66 -23.28 4.61
C LEU A 106 -1.69 -23.42 5.77
N LEU A 107 -0.43 -23.71 5.47
CA LEU A 107 0.63 -23.65 6.48
C LEU A 107 0.74 -22.22 7.05
N PRO A 108 1.12 -22.07 8.32
CA PRO A 108 1.17 -20.76 8.98
C PRO A 108 1.97 -19.71 8.21
N SER A 109 3.12 -20.08 7.63
CA SER A 109 3.96 -19.19 6.82
C SER A 109 3.31 -18.82 5.49
N GLU A 110 2.65 -19.75 4.81
CA GLU A 110 1.92 -19.50 3.57
C GLU A 110 0.71 -18.61 3.80
N LYS A 111 -0.01 -18.86 4.89
CA LYS A 111 -1.15 -18.04 5.31
C LYS A 111 -0.72 -16.61 5.60
N ALA A 112 0.36 -16.42 6.38
CA ALA A 112 0.89 -15.10 6.69
C ALA A 112 1.33 -14.34 5.42
N ASN A 113 2.07 -14.99 4.52
CA ASN A 113 2.49 -14.41 3.24
C ASN A 113 1.29 -14.05 2.36
N SER A 114 0.28 -14.92 2.31
CA SER A 114 -0.92 -14.67 1.51
C SER A 114 -1.72 -13.48 2.05
N ILE A 115 -1.90 -13.40 3.37
CA ILE A 115 -2.55 -12.28 4.04
C ILE A 115 -1.81 -10.98 3.75
N GLN A 116 -0.48 -10.96 3.89
CA GLN A 116 0.34 -9.79 3.63
C GLN A 116 0.20 -9.31 2.18
N ASN A 117 0.33 -10.21 1.21
CA ASN A 117 0.24 -9.88 -0.20
C ASN A 117 -1.15 -9.35 -0.59
N LEU A 118 -2.22 -10.01 -0.11
CA LEU A 118 -3.59 -9.58 -0.40
C LEU A 118 -3.96 -8.30 0.33
N ALA A 119 -3.40 -8.05 1.52
CA ALA A 119 -3.55 -6.77 2.21
C ALA A 119 -2.92 -5.62 1.42
N ILE A 120 -1.71 -5.80 0.88
CA ILE A 120 -1.07 -4.80 0.01
C ILE A 120 -1.91 -4.57 -1.25
N GLN A 121 -2.41 -5.62 -1.87
CA GLN A 121 -3.30 -5.51 -3.03
C GLN A 121 -4.59 -4.75 -2.68
N ALA A 122 -5.19 -5.00 -1.52
CA ALA A 122 -6.38 -4.26 -1.06
C ALA A 122 -6.08 -2.77 -0.85
N VAL A 123 -4.92 -2.43 -0.28
CA VAL A 123 -4.45 -1.04 -0.15
C VAL A 123 -4.34 -0.36 -1.52
N GLN A 124 -3.77 -1.06 -2.52
CA GLN A 124 -3.63 -0.55 -3.88
C GLN A 124 -4.99 -0.35 -4.56
N ASN A 125 -5.86 -1.37 -4.52
CA ASN A 125 -7.19 -1.34 -5.13
C ASN A 125 -8.06 -0.22 -4.54
N THR A 126 -7.95 0.02 -3.23
CA THR A 126 -8.70 1.07 -2.53
C THR A 126 -8.03 2.44 -2.59
N LYS A 127 -6.89 2.57 -3.32
CA LYS A 127 -6.13 3.81 -3.50
C LYS A 127 -5.66 4.45 -2.18
N GLN A 128 -5.29 3.62 -1.20
CA GLN A 128 -4.83 4.07 0.13
C GLN A 128 -3.31 3.88 0.33
N MET A 129 -2.57 3.79 -0.77
CA MET A 129 -1.13 3.56 -0.74
C MET A 129 -0.37 4.67 -0.01
N ASN A 130 -0.85 5.91 -0.07
CA ASN A 130 -0.25 7.03 0.65
C ASN A 130 -0.34 6.84 2.18
N ASP A 131 -1.52 6.47 2.69
CA ASP A 131 -1.74 6.23 4.13
C ASP A 131 -0.83 5.09 4.62
N PHE A 132 -0.76 4.02 3.83
CA PHE A 132 0.10 2.87 4.12
C PHE A 132 1.58 3.25 4.16
N LEU A 133 2.07 4.03 3.21
CA LEU A 133 3.46 4.49 3.18
C LEU A 133 3.76 5.48 4.32
N GLU A 134 2.82 6.35 4.68
CA GLU A 134 3.00 7.24 5.84
C GLU A 134 3.09 6.43 7.15
N PHE A 135 2.32 5.36 7.30
CA PHE A 135 2.48 4.44 8.43
C PHE A 135 3.89 3.83 8.45
N LYS A 136 4.39 3.33 7.31
CA LYS A 136 5.75 2.78 7.22
C LYS A 136 6.82 3.82 7.57
N ARG A 137 6.70 5.05 7.07
CA ARG A 137 7.60 6.16 7.39
C ARG A 137 7.60 6.51 8.88
N LYS A 138 6.41 6.56 9.48
CA LYS A 138 6.26 6.80 10.91
C LYS A 138 6.95 5.71 11.73
N THR A 139 6.81 4.46 11.36
CA THR A 139 7.47 3.34 12.03
C THR A 139 9.00 3.45 11.93
N ALA A 140 9.53 3.77 10.76
CA ALA A 140 10.96 4.02 10.58
C ALA A 140 11.45 5.21 11.43
N TRP A 141 10.66 6.28 11.48
CA TRP A 141 10.95 7.46 12.31
C TRP A 141 10.93 7.14 13.80
N ASP A 142 10.07 6.25 14.26
CA ASP A 142 10.03 5.78 15.64
C ASP A 142 11.29 4.98 16.03
N PHE A 143 11.85 4.17 15.11
CA PHE A 143 13.18 3.57 15.30
C PHE A 143 14.27 4.63 15.38
N TYR A 144 14.27 5.60 14.48
CA TYR A 144 15.24 6.69 14.47
C TYR A 144 15.23 7.48 15.78
N LYS A 145 14.05 7.89 16.29
CA LYS A 145 13.92 8.62 17.58
C LYS A 145 14.42 7.83 18.78
N LYS A 146 14.42 6.51 18.69
CA LYS A 146 14.98 5.62 19.73
C LYS A 146 16.49 5.37 19.54
N ASN A 147 17.17 6.14 18.70
CA ASN A 147 18.58 5.96 18.32
C ASN A 147 18.88 4.59 17.71
N GLN A 148 17.88 3.90 17.17
CA GLN A 148 18.02 2.60 16.49
C GLN A 148 18.22 2.83 14.98
N HIS A 149 19.26 3.57 14.63
CA HIS A 149 19.49 4.07 13.27
C HIS A 149 19.59 2.95 12.25
N GLN A 150 20.32 1.86 12.56
CA GLN A 150 20.42 0.72 11.64
C GLN A 150 19.07 0.06 11.40
N LYS A 151 18.24 -0.09 12.44
CA LYS A 151 16.88 -0.64 12.25
C LYS A 151 16.00 0.27 11.40
N ALA A 152 16.12 1.59 11.54
CA ALA A 152 15.41 2.54 10.70
C ALA A 152 15.80 2.40 9.23
N ILE A 153 17.11 2.31 8.95
CA ILE A 153 17.66 2.09 7.61
C ILE A 153 17.12 0.77 7.02
N ASP A 154 17.30 -0.34 7.74
CA ASP A 154 16.87 -1.67 7.27
C ASP A 154 15.37 -1.72 7.01
N TYR A 155 14.58 -1.05 7.87
CA TYR A 155 13.14 -0.97 7.70
C TYR A 155 12.75 -0.18 6.44
N ILE A 156 13.34 0.99 6.19
CA ILE A 156 13.07 1.79 4.99
C ILE A 156 13.46 0.99 3.73
N LEU A 157 14.65 0.40 3.75
CA LEU A 157 15.12 -0.39 2.62
C LEU A 157 14.17 -1.56 2.31
N LYS A 158 13.89 -2.40 3.30
CA LYS A 158 13.06 -3.59 3.13
C LYS A 158 11.60 -3.28 2.81
N GLU A 159 11.00 -2.34 3.58
CA GLU A 159 9.56 -2.12 3.54
C GLU A 159 9.12 -1.12 2.47
N ILE A 160 10.02 -0.26 1.98
CA ILE A 160 9.69 0.80 1.03
C ILE A 160 10.51 0.68 -0.26
N VAL A 161 11.85 0.60 -0.16
CA VAL A 161 12.75 0.65 -1.34
C VAL A 161 12.68 -0.65 -2.14
N ASP A 162 12.82 -1.81 -1.50
CA ASP A 162 12.81 -3.12 -2.16
C ASP A 162 11.47 -3.41 -2.84
N ASN A 163 10.39 -2.86 -2.29
CA ASN A 163 9.05 -2.92 -2.88
C ASN A 163 8.84 -1.92 -4.03
N LYS A 164 9.84 -1.10 -4.37
CA LYS A 164 9.77 -0.08 -5.43
C LYS A 164 8.72 1.02 -5.19
N TRP A 165 8.42 1.32 -3.94
CA TRP A 165 7.47 2.36 -3.54
C TRP A 165 8.15 3.65 -3.09
N ALA A 166 9.49 3.66 -3.06
CA ALA A 166 10.26 4.79 -2.56
C ALA A 166 10.05 6.05 -3.40
N GLN A 167 9.86 7.14 -2.70
CA GLN A 167 9.77 8.50 -3.22
C GLN A 167 11.02 9.30 -2.83
N ALA A 168 11.18 10.49 -3.39
CA ALA A 168 12.31 11.36 -3.09
C ALA A 168 12.53 11.57 -1.58
N LYS A 169 11.46 11.75 -0.82
CA LYS A 169 11.51 11.93 0.64
C LYS A 169 12.04 10.71 1.40
N ASP A 170 11.86 9.50 0.87
CA ASP A 170 12.36 8.28 1.52
C ASP A 170 13.88 8.17 1.37
N TYR A 171 14.38 8.48 0.18
CA TYR A 171 15.82 8.55 -0.05
C TYR A 171 16.46 9.72 0.71
N SER A 172 15.78 10.87 0.83
CA SER A 172 16.25 11.97 1.67
C SER A 172 16.37 11.57 3.14
N ALA A 173 15.36 10.87 3.67
CA ALA A 173 15.38 10.35 5.05
C ALA A 173 16.53 9.34 5.27
N LEU A 174 16.77 8.44 4.31
CA LEU A 174 17.94 7.54 4.35
C LEU A 174 19.25 8.34 4.39
N GLY A 175 19.36 9.38 3.54
CA GLY A 175 20.50 10.27 3.51
C GLY A 175 20.77 10.93 4.86
N ASP A 176 19.72 11.44 5.52
CA ASP A 176 19.83 12.07 6.84
C ASP A 176 20.37 11.07 7.89
N ILE A 177 19.86 9.84 7.91
CA ILE A 177 20.32 8.80 8.84
C ILE A 177 21.76 8.39 8.51
N TYR A 178 22.12 8.28 7.23
CA TYR A 178 23.48 7.96 6.82
C TYR A 178 24.49 9.06 7.17
N ILE A 179 24.12 10.34 7.10
CA ILE A 179 24.97 11.44 7.59
C ILE A 179 25.25 11.29 9.09
N GLU A 180 24.21 11.09 9.90
CA GLU A 180 24.37 10.96 11.37
C GLU A 180 25.18 9.71 11.75
N THR A 181 25.08 8.65 10.96
CA THR A 181 25.86 7.41 11.17
C THR A 181 27.23 7.43 10.48
N LYS A 182 27.64 8.57 9.90
CA LYS A 182 28.92 8.80 9.21
C LYS A 182 29.14 7.87 7.99
N GLN A 183 28.05 7.41 7.37
CA GLN A 183 28.09 6.62 6.14
C GLN A 183 27.97 7.55 4.92
N PHE A 184 28.93 8.48 4.76
CA PHE A 184 28.81 9.61 3.84
C PHE A 184 28.62 9.23 2.38
N VAL A 185 29.26 8.14 1.91
CA VAL A 185 29.08 7.65 0.54
C VAL A 185 27.60 7.27 0.29
N LYS A 186 27.00 6.50 1.21
CA LYS A 186 25.59 6.10 1.09
C LYS A 186 24.64 7.30 1.22
N ALA A 187 25.00 8.29 2.04
CA ALA A 187 24.24 9.53 2.16
C ALA A 187 24.21 10.28 0.82
N LYS A 188 25.39 10.46 0.18
CA LYS A 188 25.52 11.07 -1.14
C LYS A 188 24.64 10.36 -2.19
N GLU A 189 24.77 9.04 -2.29
CA GLU A 189 23.97 8.23 -3.23
C GLU A 189 22.46 8.36 -2.97
N SER A 190 22.04 8.38 -1.71
CA SER A 190 20.64 8.50 -1.32
C SER A 190 20.08 9.88 -1.69
N TYR A 191 20.78 10.96 -1.36
CA TYR A 191 20.35 12.30 -1.74
C TYR A 191 20.38 12.50 -3.27
N PHE A 192 21.35 11.95 -3.96
CA PHE A 192 21.35 11.98 -5.42
C PHE A 192 20.11 11.32 -6.00
N LYS A 193 19.72 10.15 -5.50
CA LYS A 193 18.44 9.52 -5.90
C LYS A 193 17.22 10.40 -5.60
N ALA A 194 17.22 11.08 -4.45
CA ALA A 194 16.14 12.01 -4.13
C ALA A 194 16.05 13.16 -5.14
N THR A 195 17.19 13.74 -5.56
CA THR A 195 17.22 14.80 -6.59
C THR A 195 16.78 14.32 -7.96
N GLN A 196 17.03 13.04 -8.30
CA GLN A 196 16.57 12.45 -9.55
C GLN A 196 15.06 12.23 -9.58
N LEU A 197 14.47 11.85 -8.44
CA LEU A 197 13.03 11.60 -8.34
C LEU A 197 12.19 12.89 -8.24
N ASP A 198 12.78 13.94 -7.69
CA ASP A 198 12.15 15.27 -7.60
C ASP A 198 13.23 16.36 -7.74
N ASN A 199 13.51 16.73 -8.98
CA ASN A 199 14.55 17.69 -9.34
C ASN A 199 14.15 19.16 -9.04
N ASN A 200 12.87 19.42 -8.84
CA ASN A 200 12.36 20.77 -8.57
C ASN A 200 12.46 21.15 -7.10
N GLN A 201 12.60 20.16 -6.22
CA GLN A 201 12.70 20.40 -4.79
C GLN A 201 14.14 20.77 -4.39
N LEU A 202 14.37 22.06 -4.17
CA LEU A 202 15.71 22.59 -3.83
C LEU A 202 16.26 22.03 -2.52
N TRP A 203 15.39 21.61 -1.61
CA TRP A 203 15.79 20.93 -0.39
C TRP A 203 16.68 19.71 -0.65
N TYR A 204 16.34 18.87 -1.62
CA TYR A 204 17.14 17.70 -1.97
C TYR A 204 18.47 18.08 -2.62
N GLN A 205 18.48 19.14 -3.42
CA GLN A 205 19.72 19.68 -4.01
C GLN A 205 20.70 20.16 -2.93
N LEU A 206 20.19 20.86 -1.89
CA LEU A 206 21.02 21.30 -0.78
C LEU A 206 21.61 20.14 0.02
N LYS A 207 20.76 19.16 0.35
CA LYS A 207 21.20 17.95 1.05
C LYS A 207 22.27 17.18 0.27
N TYR A 208 22.08 17.06 -1.05
CA TYR A 208 23.09 16.46 -1.93
C TYR A 208 24.39 17.26 -1.93
N ALA A 209 24.32 18.60 -2.05
CA ALA A 209 25.50 19.44 -2.02
C ALA A 209 26.26 19.32 -0.67
N ASN A 210 25.54 19.24 0.45
CA ASN A 210 26.16 19.01 1.76
C ASN A 210 26.82 17.61 1.84
N ALA A 211 26.20 16.58 1.30
CA ALA A 211 26.78 15.24 1.28
C ALA A 211 28.03 15.15 0.41
N LEU A 212 28.10 15.90 -0.68
CA LEU A 212 29.30 16.02 -1.49
C LEU A 212 30.50 16.59 -0.68
N VAL A 213 30.24 17.57 0.19
CA VAL A 213 31.31 18.11 1.06
C VAL A 213 31.86 17.05 1.99
N PHE A 214 30.99 16.23 2.61
CA PHE A 214 31.43 15.12 3.45
C PHE A 214 32.18 14.00 2.70
N ASN A 215 32.03 13.95 1.38
CA ASN A 215 32.74 13.01 0.51
C ASN A 215 33.95 13.63 -0.21
N GLU A 216 34.37 14.85 0.20
CA GLU A 216 35.48 15.58 -0.39
C GLU A 216 35.26 16.02 -1.85
N ASP A 217 34.05 15.86 -2.39
CA ASP A 217 33.65 16.30 -3.73
C ASP A 217 33.36 17.81 -3.77
N ILE A 218 34.31 18.60 -3.25
CA ILE A 218 34.13 20.03 -2.98
C ILE A 218 33.81 20.84 -4.23
N SER A 219 34.39 20.46 -5.37
CA SER A 219 34.19 21.19 -6.63
C SER A 219 32.74 21.13 -7.08
N GLU A 220 32.13 19.96 -7.08
CA GLU A 220 30.73 19.76 -7.44
C GLU A 220 29.80 20.44 -6.42
N ALA A 221 30.09 20.31 -5.11
CA ALA A 221 29.34 21.01 -4.07
C ALA A 221 29.30 22.52 -4.30
N LYS A 222 30.46 23.13 -4.65
CA LYS A 222 30.58 24.56 -4.95
C LYS A 222 29.71 24.97 -6.14
N GLU A 223 29.68 24.18 -7.20
CA GLU A 223 28.87 24.49 -8.39
C GLU A 223 27.38 24.49 -8.05
N ILE A 224 26.91 23.52 -7.26
CA ILE A 224 25.53 23.46 -6.80
C ILE A 224 25.19 24.67 -5.92
N HIS A 225 26.05 25.00 -4.94
CA HIS A 225 25.82 26.16 -4.07
C HIS A 225 25.81 27.47 -4.86
N LYS A 226 26.72 27.69 -5.81
CA LYS A 226 26.73 28.87 -6.68
C LYS A 226 25.46 28.98 -7.50
N LYS A 227 24.99 27.86 -8.06
CA LYS A 227 23.79 27.80 -8.89
C LYS A 227 22.55 28.25 -8.14
N TYR A 228 22.42 27.84 -6.87
CA TYR A 228 21.18 28.02 -6.12
C TYR A 228 21.25 29.07 -5.00
N LYS A 229 22.39 29.71 -4.72
CA LYS A 229 22.55 30.64 -3.58
C LYS A 229 21.53 31.78 -3.55
N SER A 230 21.03 32.22 -4.71
CA SER A 230 20.03 33.29 -4.79
C SER A 230 18.60 32.81 -4.70
N ASN A 231 18.37 31.50 -4.56
CA ASN A 231 17.04 30.91 -4.51
C ASN A 231 16.52 30.79 -3.07
N ASN A 232 15.22 30.77 -2.94
CA ASN A 232 14.56 30.35 -1.71
C ASN A 232 14.24 28.84 -1.78
N ILE A 233 14.46 28.14 -0.67
CA ILE A 233 14.08 26.71 -0.54
C ILE A 233 12.58 26.61 -0.30
N ASP A 234 12.04 27.51 0.49
CA ASP A 234 10.60 27.68 0.72
C ASP A 234 10.26 29.18 0.85
N VAL A 235 9.00 29.48 1.20
CA VAL A 235 8.47 30.85 1.29
C VAL A 235 9.24 31.72 2.31
N LYS A 236 9.87 31.11 3.31
CA LYS A 236 10.49 31.82 4.46
C LYS A 236 12.00 31.64 4.54
N THR A 237 12.54 30.64 3.85
CA THR A 237 13.92 30.19 4.06
C THR A 237 14.72 30.29 2.77
N SER A 238 15.77 31.10 2.75
CA SER A 238 16.70 31.13 1.62
C SER A 238 17.64 29.93 1.62
N TRP A 239 18.22 29.62 0.47
CA TRP A 239 19.29 28.63 0.35
C TRP A 239 20.45 28.88 1.33
N ILE A 240 20.90 30.14 1.43
CA ILE A 240 22.02 30.52 2.31
C ILE A 240 21.65 30.25 3.77
N GLN A 241 20.47 30.68 4.20
CA GLN A 241 20.02 30.47 5.58
C GLN A 241 19.98 29.00 5.93
N GLN A 242 19.42 28.20 5.06
CA GLN A 242 19.33 26.75 5.31
C GLN A 242 20.70 26.07 5.28
N ALA A 243 21.57 26.44 4.34
CA ALA A 243 22.92 25.90 4.29
C ALA A 243 23.70 26.19 5.58
N LYS A 244 23.63 27.43 6.10
CA LYS A 244 24.26 27.80 7.37
C LYS A 244 23.65 27.03 8.55
N PHE A 245 22.34 26.89 8.59
CA PHE A 245 21.65 26.07 9.59
C PHE A 245 22.09 24.60 9.57
N ASP A 246 22.17 23.98 8.39
CA ASP A 246 22.61 22.59 8.24
C ASP A 246 24.06 22.42 8.76
N ILE A 247 24.95 23.33 8.45
CA ILE A 247 26.35 23.27 8.92
C ILE A 247 26.41 23.35 10.47
N ASP A 248 25.65 24.24 11.09
CA ASP A 248 25.58 24.35 12.54
C ASP A 248 24.97 23.09 13.17
N PHE A 249 23.95 22.53 12.53
CA PHE A 249 23.36 21.25 12.93
C PHE A 249 24.39 20.11 12.87
N TYR A 250 25.14 19.96 11.78
CA TYR A 250 26.18 18.95 11.66
C TYR A 250 27.25 19.10 12.72
N LYS A 251 27.67 20.34 13.00
CA LYS A 251 28.60 20.65 14.09
C LYS A 251 28.07 20.25 15.47
N SER A 252 26.78 20.49 15.72
CA SER A 252 26.13 20.10 16.99
C SER A 252 26.06 18.57 17.16
N LYS A 253 26.06 17.82 16.07
CA LYS A 253 26.13 16.37 16.04
C LYS A 253 27.55 15.79 16.11
N GLY A 254 28.57 16.64 16.29
CA GLY A 254 29.98 16.23 16.38
C GLY A 254 30.54 15.72 15.04
N LEU A 255 30.00 16.19 13.92
CA LEU A 255 30.55 15.92 12.60
C LEU A 255 31.66 16.93 12.27
N ASN A 256 32.67 16.50 11.52
CA ASN A 256 33.71 17.42 11.02
C ASN A 256 33.12 18.32 9.92
N VAL A 257 33.13 19.63 10.15
CA VAL A 257 32.61 20.64 9.23
C VAL A 257 33.70 21.55 8.66
N ASP A 258 34.99 21.20 8.78
CA ASP A 258 36.10 22.07 8.35
C ASP A 258 36.04 22.40 6.86
N ASP A 259 35.70 21.44 6.02
CA ASP A 259 35.60 21.65 4.57
C ASP A 259 34.43 22.57 4.19
N PHE A 260 33.40 22.69 5.03
CA PHE A 260 32.30 23.63 4.80
C PHE A 260 32.75 25.10 4.84
N LYS A 261 33.90 25.43 5.43
CA LYS A 261 34.50 26.76 5.34
C LYS A 261 34.71 27.21 3.88
N LYS A 262 34.98 26.26 2.98
CA LYS A 262 35.12 26.51 1.55
C LYS A 262 33.79 26.84 0.87
N ILE A 263 32.69 26.33 1.41
CA ILE A 263 31.32 26.58 0.94
C ILE A 263 30.85 27.93 1.48
N LEU A 264 31.05 28.19 2.77
CA LEU A 264 30.65 29.47 3.41
C LEU A 264 31.22 30.70 2.69
N ARG A 265 32.50 30.64 2.23
CA ARG A 265 33.14 31.73 1.44
C ARG A 265 32.42 32.00 0.08
N ILE A 266 31.61 31.14 -0.40
CA ILE A 266 30.83 31.29 -1.64
C ILE A 266 29.44 31.85 -1.34
N LEU A 267 28.93 31.52 -0.16
CA LEU A 267 27.60 31.92 0.27
C LEU A 267 27.58 33.34 0.86
N ASP A 268 28.71 33.78 1.40
CA ASP A 268 28.93 35.17 1.81
C ASP A 268 29.16 36.06 0.58
#